data_28e1fd1af5a07b99d2450f4b3080c439
#
_entry.id   28e1fd1af5a07b99d2450f4b3080c439
#
_cell.length_a   1.000
_cell.length_b   1.000
_cell.length_c   1.000
_cell.angle_alpha   90.00
_cell.angle_beta   90.00
_cell.angle_gamma   90.00
#
_symmetry.space_group_name_H-M   'P 1'
#
loop_
_entity.id
_entity.type
_entity.pdbx_description
1 polymer ?
#
loop_
_entity_poly.entity_id
_entity_poly.type
_entity_poly.pdbx_seq_one_letter_code
_entity_poly.pdbx_strand_id
1 'polypeptide(L)'
;AQLSSLAVCVNPGSAFNCYWKMPFRKKARITLENINTAEEMRLYYQINYTLTEVPEDEAYFHAQFRRSNPTQGSLHTLIDGVKGKGQYVGTYLAWRVNDNCWWGEGEIKFYMDGDKEYPTICGTGTEDYFCGSYNFENQKTRQYQEFTTPYAGMHQVIRPDGLYRAVTAFGLYRWHI
;
A
#
# COMPACT_ATOMS: atom_id res chain seq x y z
N ALA A 1 -5.31 -3.40 13.19
CA ALA A 1 -6.16 -2.25 12.81
C ALA A 1 -7.12 -2.64 11.70
N GLN A 2 -8.26 -2.00 11.65
CA GLN A 2 -9.21 -2.14 10.55
C GLN A 2 -8.77 -1.30 9.36
N LEU A 3 -9.01 -1.82 8.16
CA LEU A 3 -8.88 -1.09 6.92
C LEU A 3 -10.18 -1.29 6.14
N SER A 4 -10.80 -0.21 5.70
CA SER A 4 -12.01 -0.26 4.91
C SER A 4 -11.81 0.54 3.62
N SER A 5 -11.61 -0.16 2.52
CA SER A 5 -11.46 0.46 1.20
C SER A 5 -12.22 -0.34 0.14
N LEU A 6 -12.28 0.20 -1.07
CA LEU A 6 -12.98 -0.46 -2.17
C LEU A 6 -12.26 -1.73 -2.64
N ALA A 7 -10.93 -1.70 -2.67
CA ALA A 7 -10.12 -2.78 -3.24
C ALA A 7 -9.76 -3.87 -2.23
N VAL A 8 -9.53 -3.49 -0.98
CA VAL A 8 -9.17 -4.41 0.11
C VAL A 8 -9.80 -3.97 1.42
N CYS A 9 -10.13 -4.95 2.27
CA CYS A 9 -10.58 -4.69 3.63
C CYS A 9 -9.85 -5.59 4.61
N VAL A 10 -9.60 -5.06 5.80
CA VAL A 10 -9.19 -5.85 6.96
C VAL A 10 -10.23 -5.65 8.05
N ASN A 11 -11.04 -6.67 8.28
CA ASN A 11 -12.13 -6.66 9.25
C ASN A 11 -11.65 -7.10 10.64
N PRO A 12 -12.46 -6.95 11.70
CA PRO A 12 -12.12 -7.43 13.04
C PRO A 12 -11.66 -8.89 13.05
N GLY A 13 -10.67 -9.20 13.89
CA GLY A 13 -10.07 -10.54 13.94
C GLY A 13 -9.07 -10.81 12.80
N SER A 14 -8.59 -9.78 12.12
CA SER A 14 -7.63 -9.88 11.01
C SER A 14 -8.17 -10.65 9.79
N ALA A 15 -9.45 -10.50 9.49
CA ALA A 15 -10.05 -11.07 8.30
C ALA A 15 -9.68 -10.22 7.06
N PHE A 16 -8.75 -10.72 6.27
CA PHE A 16 -8.26 -10.07 5.06
C PHE A 16 -9.19 -10.36 3.88
N ASN A 17 -9.62 -9.33 3.18
CA ASN A 17 -10.45 -9.43 2.00
C ASN A 17 -9.81 -8.66 0.84
N CYS A 18 -9.81 -9.25 -0.34
CA CYS A 18 -9.24 -8.66 -1.55
C CYS A 18 -10.28 -8.73 -2.66
N TYR A 19 -10.60 -7.60 -3.25
CA TYR A 19 -11.58 -7.43 -4.33
C TYR A 19 -10.93 -7.10 -5.66
N TRP A 20 -9.60 -7.07 -5.74
CA TRP A 20 -8.90 -6.96 -7.00
C TRP A 20 -9.27 -8.11 -7.93
N LYS A 21 -9.66 -7.79 -9.16
CA LYS A 21 -9.84 -8.80 -10.19
C LYS A 21 -8.49 -9.45 -10.52
N MET A 22 -8.49 -10.78 -10.60
CA MET A 22 -7.29 -11.56 -10.94
C MET A 22 -7.60 -12.47 -12.13
N PRO A 23 -7.65 -11.94 -13.36
CA PRO A 23 -7.98 -12.71 -14.55
C PRO A 23 -7.00 -13.87 -14.77
N PHE A 24 -7.52 -14.99 -15.26
CA PHE A 24 -6.69 -16.12 -15.69
C PHE A 24 -7.30 -16.79 -16.93
N ARG A 25 -6.46 -17.23 -17.88
CA ARG A 25 -6.93 -17.78 -19.18
C ARG A 25 -6.97 -19.28 -19.22
N LYS A 26 -6.18 -19.96 -18.40
CA LYS A 26 -6.13 -21.44 -18.38
C LYS A 26 -6.38 -22.01 -16.99
N LYS A 27 -5.59 -21.62 -16.04
CA LYS A 27 -5.69 -22.06 -14.64
C LYS A 27 -5.16 -21.01 -13.70
N ALA A 28 -5.68 -20.99 -12.48
CA ALA A 28 -5.15 -20.24 -11.36
C ALA A 28 -4.67 -21.21 -10.28
N ARG A 29 -3.66 -20.80 -9.53
CA ARG A 29 -3.17 -21.49 -8.35
C ARG A 29 -2.82 -20.44 -7.29
N ILE A 30 -3.36 -20.61 -6.11
CA ILE A 30 -3.04 -19.77 -4.95
C ILE A 30 -2.32 -20.65 -3.95
N THR A 31 -1.18 -20.18 -3.47
CA THR A 31 -0.37 -20.87 -2.47
C THR A 31 -0.14 -19.95 -1.29
N LEU A 32 -0.11 -20.52 -0.10
CA LEU A 32 0.26 -19.84 1.13
C LEU A 32 1.37 -20.65 1.80
N GLU A 33 2.41 -19.94 2.20
CA GLU A 33 3.55 -20.53 2.90
C GLU A 33 3.62 -20.00 4.31
N ASN A 34 3.72 -20.89 5.30
CA ASN A 34 4.04 -20.51 6.66
C ASN A 34 5.57 -20.44 6.80
N ILE A 35 6.10 -19.24 6.90
CA ILE A 35 7.54 -19.01 7.09
C ILE A 35 8.00 -19.17 8.55
N ASN A 36 7.07 -19.28 9.50
CA ASN A 36 7.39 -19.60 10.89
C ASN A 36 7.48 -21.12 11.06
N THR A 37 8.68 -21.62 11.23
CA THR A 37 8.93 -23.07 11.37
C THR A 37 8.66 -23.60 12.79
N ALA A 38 8.40 -22.74 13.76
CA ALA A 38 8.19 -23.11 15.15
C ALA A 38 6.71 -23.29 15.51
N GLU A 39 5.79 -22.71 14.72
CA GLU A 39 4.37 -22.71 15.05
C GLU A 39 3.51 -23.09 13.84
N GLU A 40 2.40 -23.74 14.10
CA GLU A 40 1.40 -24.05 13.09
C GLU A 40 0.57 -22.80 12.74
N MET A 41 0.24 -22.65 11.47
CA MET A 41 -0.67 -21.65 10.98
C MET A 41 -2.01 -22.29 10.59
N ARG A 42 -3.11 -21.78 11.11
CA ARG A 42 -4.46 -22.12 10.65
C ARG A 42 -4.94 -21.08 9.64
N LEU A 43 -5.41 -21.52 8.51
CA LEU A 43 -6.00 -20.70 7.48
C LEU A 43 -7.44 -21.13 7.21
N TYR A 44 -8.36 -20.16 7.28
CA TYR A 44 -9.70 -20.27 6.74
C TYR A 44 -9.78 -19.36 5.52
N TYR A 45 -10.29 -19.86 4.41
CA TYR A 45 -10.34 -19.07 3.20
C TYR A 45 -11.60 -19.34 2.39
N GLN A 46 -11.98 -18.34 1.62
CA GLN A 46 -13.01 -18.43 0.60
C GLN A 46 -12.53 -17.68 -0.64
N ILE A 47 -12.65 -18.30 -1.80
CA ILE A 47 -12.28 -17.71 -3.09
C ILE A 47 -13.48 -17.80 -4.00
N ASN A 48 -13.97 -16.65 -4.44
CA ASN A 48 -15.04 -16.57 -5.41
C ASN A 48 -14.43 -16.39 -6.80
N TYR A 49 -14.91 -17.14 -7.78
CA TYR A 49 -14.46 -17.01 -9.16
C TYR A 49 -15.60 -17.28 -10.14
N THR A 50 -15.43 -16.81 -11.35
CA THR A 50 -16.33 -17.08 -12.47
C THR A 50 -15.56 -17.72 -13.61
N LEU A 51 -16.21 -18.62 -14.35
CA LEU A 51 -15.66 -19.16 -15.58
C LEU A 51 -16.32 -18.40 -16.74
N THR A 52 -15.51 -17.61 -17.44
CA THR A 52 -15.95 -16.78 -18.56
C THR A 52 -14.80 -16.64 -19.55
N GLU A 53 -15.10 -16.20 -20.76
CA GLU A 53 -14.06 -15.77 -21.68
C GLU A 53 -13.36 -14.53 -21.12
N VAL A 54 -12.03 -14.55 -21.17
CA VAL A 54 -11.20 -13.42 -20.76
C VAL A 54 -10.72 -12.71 -22.03
N PRO A 55 -11.01 -11.42 -22.22
CA PRO A 55 -10.56 -10.67 -23.38
C PRO A 55 -9.05 -10.75 -23.57
N GLU A 56 -8.58 -10.70 -24.82
CA GLU A 56 -7.14 -10.80 -25.12
C GLU A 56 -6.33 -9.64 -24.53
N ASP A 57 -6.92 -8.48 -24.41
CA ASP A 57 -6.32 -7.25 -23.87
C ASP A 57 -6.50 -7.11 -22.35
N GLU A 58 -7.19 -8.04 -21.68
CA GLU A 58 -7.34 -8.01 -20.22
C GLU A 58 -5.99 -8.26 -19.54
N ALA A 59 -5.58 -7.35 -18.68
CA ALA A 59 -4.31 -7.42 -17.96
C ALA A 59 -4.37 -8.37 -16.77
N TYR A 60 -3.26 -9.03 -16.46
CA TYR A 60 -3.11 -9.79 -15.23
C TYR A 60 -2.83 -8.88 -14.04
N PHE A 61 -3.34 -9.27 -12.87
CA PHE A 61 -2.99 -8.60 -11.63
C PHE A 61 -1.59 -9.00 -11.16
N HIS A 62 -0.77 -8.01 -10.86
CA HIS A 62 0.55 -8.18 -10.29
C HIS A 62 0.68 -7.36 -9.00
N ALA A 63 1.30 -7.94 -7.99
CA ALA A 63 1.66 -7.25 -6.77
C ALA A 63 3.13 -7.57 -6.41
N GLN A 64 3.83 -6.57 -5.87
CA GLN A 64 5.20 -6.72 -5.40
C GLN A 64 5.30 -6.24 -3.96
N PHE A 65 6.15 -6.89 -3.19
CA PHE A 65 6.52 -6.47 -1.85
C PHE A 65 7.98 -6.02 -1.85
N ARG A 66 8.23 -4.84 -1.29
CA ARG A 66 9.57 -4.33 -1.06
C ARG A 66 9.71 -3.80 0.35
N ARG A 67 10.87 -3.95 0.93
CA ARG A 67 11.17 -3.48 2.28
C ARG A 67 12.58 -2.89 2.33
N SER A 68 12.69 -1.73 2.94
CA SER A 68 13.96 -1.17 3.41
C SER A 68 13.78 -0.66 4.85
N ASN A 69 14.70 -1.03 5.73
CA ASN A 69 14.65 -0.60 7.12
C ASN A 69 16.06 -0.69 7.75
N PRO A 70 16.74 0.43 8.03
CA PRO A 70 16.39 1.77 7.54
C PRO A 70 16.47 1.87 6.01
N THR A 71 15.93 2.94 5.44
CA THR A 71 16.18 3.26 4.04
C THR A 71 17.66 3.52 3.83
N GLN A 72 18.21 2.93 2.81
CA GLN A 72 19.61 3.20 2.41
C GLN A 72 19.61 4.28 1.33
N GLY A 73 20.19 5.42 1.67
CA GLY A 73 20.15 6.59 0.79
C GLY A 73 18.81 7.33 0.83
N SER A 74 18.51 8.09 -0.22
CA SER A 74 17.35 8.97 -0.32
C SER A 74 16.12 8.34 -0.98
N LEU A 75 16.22 7.10 -1.46
CA LEU A 75 15.17 6.47 -2.27
C LEU A 75 14.66 5.18 -1.63
N HIS A 76 13.34 5.01 -1.68
CA HIS A 76 12.69 3.73 -1.49
C HIS A 76 11.95 3.36 -2.78
N THR A 77 12.42 2.34 -3.47
CA THR A 77 11.78 1.86 -4.69
C THR A 77 10.51 1.08 -4.35
N LEU A 78 9.36 1.55 -4.79
CA LEU A 78 8.07 0.85 -4.63
C LEU A 78 7.94 -0.26 -5.68
N ILE A 79 8.22 0.07 -6.93
CA ILE A 79 8.17 -0.85 -8.07
C ILE A 79 9.18 -0.39 -9.13
N ASP A 80 9.78 -1.32 -9.85
CA ASP A 80 10.66 -1.00 -10.98
C ASP A 80 10.68 -2.14 -12.01
N GLY A 81 11.23 -1.83 -13.18
CA GLY A 81 11.48 -2.79 -14.24
C GLY A 81 10.23 -3.39 -14.87
N VAL A 82 9.06 -2.82 -14.64
CA VAL A 82 7.81 -3.28 -15.27
C VAL A 82 7.84 -2.95 -16.75
N LYS A 83 7.52 -3.94 -17.59
CA LYS A 83 7.47 -3.80 -19.04
C LYS A 83 6.15 -4.30 -19.57
N GLY A 84 5.62 -3.61 -20.58
CA GLY A 84 4.36 -3.94 -21.23
C GLY A 84 3.30 -2.88 -21.01
N LYS A 85 2.12 -3.09 -21.59
CA LYS A 85 0.95 -2.25 -21.40
C LYS A 85 0.28 -2.60 -20.09
N GLY A 86 0.00 -1.63 -19.25
CA GLY A 86 -0.64 -1.86 -17.95
C GLY A 86 -1.04 -0.57 -17.25
N GLN A 87 -1.49 -0.71 -16.03
CA GLN A 87 -1.89 0.39 -15.17
C GLN A 87 -1.33 0.16 -13.76
N TYR A 88 -0.79 1.21 -13.17
CA TYR A 88 -0.44 1.20 -11.76
C TYR A 88 -1.69 1.44 -10.92
N VAL A 89 -2.07 0.46 -10.12
CA VAL A 89 -3.36 0.46 -9.40
C VAL A 89 -3.27 0.84 -7.94
N GLY A 90 -2.06 1.00 -7.40
CA GLY A 90 -1.94 1.55 -6.06
C GLY A 90 -0.75 1.07 -5.23
N THR A 91 -0.68 1.63 -4.04
CA THR A 91 0.35 1.38 -3.04
C THR A 91 -0.28 1.17 -1.67
N TYR A 92 0.22 0.18 -0.94
CA TYR A 92 0.16 0.12 0.52
C TYR A 92 1.56 0.35 1.07
N LEU A 93 1.72 1.29 1.98
CA LEU A 93 2.99 1.65 2.59
C LEU A 93 2.93 1.50 4.12
N ALA A 94 3.80 0.67 4.67
CA ALA A 94 4.11 0.67 6.09
C ALA A 94 5.32 1.60 6.31
N TRP A 95 5.08 2.76 6.86
CA TRP A 95 6.10 3.78 7.09
C TRP A 95 6.44 3.89 8.55
N ARG A 96 7.72 3.81 8.90
CA ARG A 96 8.21 4.03 10.25
C ARG A 96 9.19 5.18 10.28
N VAL A 97 8.97 6.10 11.21
CA VAL A 97 9.84 7.27 11.45
C VAL A 97 10.96 6.86 12.41
N ASN A 98 12.20 7.14 12.05
CA ASN A 98 13.37 6.79 12.87
C ASN A 98 13.81 7.94 13.77
N ASP A 99 13.54 9.20 13.39
CA ASP A 99 13.96 10.40 14.09
C ASP A 99 12.77 11.27 14.49
N ASN A 100 12.98 12.12 15.49
CA ASN A 100 12.03 13.20 15.78
C ASN A 100 12.13 14.23 14.66
N CYS A 101 11.07 14.70 14.12
CA CYS A 101 10.90 15.79 13.19
C CYS A 101 9.77 15.51 12.21
N TRP A 102 9.55 16.42 11.29
CA TRP A 102 8.63 16.26 10.17
C TRP A 102 9.11 15.13 9.22
N TRP A 103 8.19 14.28 8.81
CA TRP A 103 8.49 13.05 8.06
C TRP A 103 7.81 12.97 6.69
N GLY A 104 6.93 13.91 6.36
CA GLY A 104 6.01 13.79 5.23
C GLY A 104 6.51 14.38 3.90
N GLU A 105 7.69 14.98 3.83
CA GLU A 105 8.21 15.65 2.63
C GLU A 105 8.75 14.71 1.53
N GLY A 106 8.83 13.40 1.79
CA GLY A 106 9.26 12.45 0.76
C GLY A 106 8.30 12.43 -0.43
N GLU A 107 8.79 12.77 -1.62
CA GLU A 107 8.00 12.80 -2.86
C GLU A 107 7.83 11.41 -3.44
N ILE A 108 6.68 11.13 -4.03
CA ILE A 108 6.54 9.99 -4.93
C ILE A 108 6.85 10.44 -6.37
N LYS A 109 7.61 9.62 -7.08
CA LYS A 109 7.97 9.87 -8.49
C LYS A 109 7.62 8.67 -9.35
N PHE A 110 6.95 8.93 -10.46
CA PHE A 110 6.60 7.92 -11.45
C PHE A 110 7.39 8.19 -12.73
N TYR A 111 8.33 7.28 -13.02
CA TYR A 111 9.06 7.24 -14.27
C TYR A 111 8.37 6.25 -15.19
N MET A 112 7.79 6.71 -16.28
CA MET A 112 6.96 5.92 -17.19
C MET A 112 7.41 6.14 -18.64
N ASP A 113 7.14 5.14 -19.48
CA ASP A 113 7.24 5.22 -20.93
C ASP A 113 8.59 5.73 -21.49
N GLY A 114 9.68 5.36 -20.80
CA GLY A 114 11.04 5.70 -21.21
C GLY A 114 11.66 6.91 -20.52
N ASP A 115 11.00 7.45 -19.52
CA ASP A 115 11.55 8.50 -18.66
C ASP A 115 12.91 8.10 -18.06
N LYS A 116 13.85 9.05 -18.03
CA LYS A 116 15.19 8.84 -17.47
C LYS A 116 15.59 9.89 -16.46
N GLU A 117 15.59 11.13 -16.87
CA GLU A 117 16.07 12.25 -16.04
C GLU A 117 14.95 12.82 -15.18
N TYR A 118 13.77 12.99 -15.76
CA TYR A 118 12.60 13.55 -15.08
C TYR A 118 11.45 12.56 -15.08
N PRO A 119 10.70 12.46 -13.97
CA PRO A 119 9.52 11.62 -13.91
C PRO A 119 8.34 12.27 -14.66
N THR A 120 7.46 11.46 -15.23
CA THR A 120 6.17 11.94 -15.77
C THR A 120 5.32 12.57 -14.66
N ILE A 121 5.35 11.99 -13.45
CA ILE A 121 4.63 12.52 -12.29
C ILE A 121 5.61 12.68 -11.13
N CYS A 122 5.60 13.86 -10.53
CA CYS A 122 6.32 14.16 -9.30
C CYS A 122 5.32 14.68 -8.26
N GLY A 123 5.22 14.01 -7.14
CA GLY A 123 4.42 14.46 -5.99
C GLY A 123 5.14 15.51 -5.16
N THR A 124 4.46 16.02 -4.16
CA THR A 124 4.95 17.08 -3.27
C THR A 124 5.26 16.61 -1.86
N GLY A 125 4.67 15.49 -1.44
CA GLY A 125 4.90 14.94 -0.11
C GLY A 125 4.31 13.54 0.05
N THR A 126 4.76 12.83 1.07
CA THR A 126 4.21 11.52 1.41
C THR A 126 2.76 11.61 1.85
N GLU A 127 2.43 12.57 2.72
CA GLU A 127 1.05 12.75 3.15
C GLU A 127 0.15 13.21 2.02
N ASP A 128 0.65 14.05 1.11
CA ASP A 128 -0.10 14.50 -0.08
C ASP A 128 -0.46 13.32 -0.97
N TYR A 129 0.49 12.43 -1.21
CA TYR A 129 0.24 11.23 -2.00
C TYR A 129 -0.84 10.36 -1.38
N PHE A 130 -0.87 10.20 -0.08
CA PHE A 130 -1.89 9.43 0.63
C PHE A 130 -3.14 10.22 0.99
N CYS A 131 -3.35 11.37 0.31
CA CYS A 131 -4.54 12.21 0.41
C CYS A 131 -4.77 12.81 1.80
N GLY A 132 -3.69 13.07 2.52
CA GLY A 132 -3.71 13.80 3.77
C GLY A 132 -3.21 15.23 3.61
N SER A 133 -3.22 15.96 4.68
CA SER A 133 -2.63 17.28 4.79
C SER A 133 -2.25 17.55 6.24
N TYR A 134 -1.35 18.52 6.45
CA TYR A 134 -0.95 18.90 7.80
C TYR A 134 -0.61 17.68 8.67
N ASN A 135 0.20 16.74 8.15
CA ASN A 135 0.67 15.59 8.90
C ASN A 135 -0.46 14.63 9.36
N PHE A 136 -1.61 14.61 8.70
CA PHE A 136 -2.80 13.87 9.15
C PHE A 136 -3.24 14.24 10.56
N GLU A 137 -2.97 15.45 10.97
CA GLU A 137 -3.19 15.93 12.32
C GLU A 137 -4.61 16.47 12.50
N ASN A 138 -5.25 16.07 13.59
CA ASN A 138 -6.40 16.79 14.09
C ASN A 138 -5.93 18.10 14.75
N GLN A 139 -6.22 19.23 14.14
CA GLN A 139 -5.75 20.55 14.56
C GLN A 139 -6.25 20.97 15.97
N LYS A 140 -7.32 20.36 16.45
CA LYS A 140 -7.87 20.65 17.81
C LYS A 140 -7.20 19.80 18.88
N THR A 141 -7.02 18.51 18.62
CA THR A 141 -6.46 17.58 19.59
C THR A 141 -4.94 17.50 19.55
N ARG A 142 -4.32 17.99 18.47
CA ARG A 142 -2.88 17.90 18.21
C ARG A 142 -2.38 16.45 18.22
N GLN A 143 -3.18 15.56 17.62
CA GLN A 143 -2.87 14.14 17.50
C GLN A 143 -3.09 13.68 16.07
N TYR A 144 -2.40 12.63 15.66
CA TYR A 144 -2.67 11.95 14.39
C TYR A 144 -4.09 11.41 14.36
N GLN A 145 -4.75 11.53 13.24
CA GLN A 145 -6.11 11.02 13.05
C GLN A 145 -6.15 9.95 11.98
N GLU A 146 -6.46 8.73 12.42
CA GLU A 146 -6.72 7.61 11.50
C GLU A 146 -7.98 7.86 10.67
N PHE A 147 -7.93 7.44 9.41
CA PHE A 147 -9.08 7.49 8.51
C PHE A 147 -8.98 6.42 7.44
N THR A 148 -10.13 6.01 6.94
CA THR A 148 -10.26 5.11 5.79
C THR A 148 -11.32 5.65 4.84
N THR A 149 -11.00 5.66 3.55
CA THR A 149 -11.91 6.02 2.47
C THR A 149 -11.85 4.93 1.37
N PRO A 150 -12.73 4.95 0.38
CA PRO A 150 -12.67 3.97 -0.70
C PRO A 150 -11.31 3.85 -1.40
N TYR A 151 -10.56 4.94 -1.52
CA TYR A 151 -9.36 5.00 -2.35
C TYR A 151 -8.06 5.34 -1.62
N ALA A 152 -8.13 5.95 -0.46
CA ALA A 152 -6.95 6.34 0.30
C ALA A 152 -7.22 6.32 1.80
N GLY A 153 -6.16 6.21 2.59
CA GLY A 153 -6.29 6.30 4.04
C GLY A 153 -4.97 6.10 4.78
N MET A 154 -5.01 6.54 6.01
CA MET A 154 -4.07 6.18 7.06
C MET A 154 -4.85 5.38 8.10
N HIS A 155 -4.89 4.06 7.93
CA HIS A 155 -5.78 3.21 8.72
C HIS A 155 -5.18 2.79 10.05
N GLN A 156 -3.91 3.09 10.27
CA GLN A 156 -3.22 2.70 11.49
C GLN A 156 -2.11 3.66 11.85
N VAL A 157 -2.09 4.07 13.12
CA VAL A 157 -0.98 4.76 13.76
C VAL A 157 -0.50 3.91 14.93
N ILE A 158 0.78 3.53 14.91
CA ILE A 158 1.38 2.69 15.94
C ILE A 158 2.31 3.56 16.79
N ARG A 159 2.15 3.48 18.12
CA ARG A 159 2.87 4.27 19.13
C ARG A 159 2.76 5.77 18.89
N PRO A 160 1.56 6.34 18.96
CA PRO A 160 1.35 7.78 18.82
C PRO A 160 1.76 8.54 20.08
N ASP A 161 3.06 8.56 20.38
CA ASP A 161 3.62 9.26 21.57
C ASP A 161 3.58 10.80 21.43
N GLY A 162 2.80 11.28 20.49
CA GLY A 162 2.67 12.66 20.06
C GLY A 162 3.15 12.87 18.63
N LEU A 163 2.94 14.09 18.14
CA LEU A 163 3.35 14.45 16.79
C LEU A 163 4.89 14.50 16.66
N TYR A 164 5.40 14.13 15.49
CA TYR A 164 6.83 14.23 15.14
C TYR A 164 7.76 13.42 16.03
N ARG A 165 7.28 12.34 16.61
CA ARG A 165 8.08 11.46 17.45
C ARG A 165 8.67 10.29 16.68
N ALA A 166 9.92 9.97 16.97
CA ALA A 166 10.56 8.77 16.48
C ALA A 166 9.78 7.51 16.91
N VAL A 167 9.98 6.43 16.17
CA VAL A 167 9.34 5.11 16.34
C VAL A 167 7.83 5.07 16.11
N THR A 168 7.17 6.19 15.78
CA THR A 168 5.82 6.16 15.26
C THR A 168 5.81 5.47 13.90
N ALA A 169 4.84 4.62 13.67
CA ALA A 169 4.66 3.94 12.40
C ALA A 169 3.23 4.12 11.90
N PHE A 170 3.09 4.12 10.59
CA PHE A 170 1.83 4.37 9.90
C PHE A 170 1.54 3.25 8.91
N GLY A 171 0.28 2.86 8.79
CA GLY A 171 -0.24 2.08 7.69
C GLY A 171 -1.02 2.99 6.75
N LEU A 172 -0.52 3.18 5.54
CA LEU A 172 -1.03 4.12 4.54
C LEU A 172 -1.41 3.35 3.28
N TYR A 173 -2.48 3.76 2.61
CA TYR A 173 -2.83 3.19 1.32
C TYR A 173 -3.40 4.24 0.37
N ARG A 174 -3.17 4.01 -0.93
CA ARG A 174 -3.82 4.73 -2.01
C ARG A 174 -4.04 3.81 -3.20
N TRP A 175 -5.27 3.81 -3.72
CA TRP A 175 -5.67 3.07 -4.90
C TRP A 175 -5.97 4.02 -6.05
N HIS A 176 -5.51 3.67 -7.23
CA HIS A 176 -5.72 4.40 -8.48
C HIS A 176 -6.70 3.59 -9.36
N ILE A 177 -7.98 3.76 -9.12
CA ILE A 177 -9.05 3.00 -9.78
C ILE A 177 -9.81 3.91 -10.73
#